data_f3f52a123ecd329cc05ea3930558b588
#
_entry.id   f3f52a123ecd329cc05ea3930558b588
#
_cell.length_a   1.000
_cell.length_b   1.000
_cell.length_c   1.000
_cell.angle_alpha   90.00
_cell.angle_beta   90.00
_cell.angle_gamma   90.00
#
_symmetry.space_group_name_H-M   'P 1'
#
loop_
_entity.id
_entity.type
_entity.pdbx_description
1 polymer ?
#
loop_
_entity_poly.entity_id
_entity_poly.type
_entity_poly.pdbx_seq_one_letter_code
_entity_poly.pdbx_strand_id
1 'polypeptide(L)'
;MSLSNTPRSTLTRLRERARSDRADLYAVLDAGLICHLGLVRDGAPVVLPTGYARVDDTVYLHGSTGAGYLRILDGAPVCLTVTHLDGIVYARSVFHHSMNFRSAVVHGTARAVADAEEKWSALEAIVEHLAPGSWTHARQPDRRELAATVVFAVGLAEASVKVRTGPPSEEADDIAAGGRWAGVLPVRTVFGTPESCPTVPAGEPVPGHVLNRIPSVPASNVSSNIILP
;
A
#
# COMPACT_ATOMS: atom_id res chain seq x y z
N MET A 1 2.01 -19.33 -9.16
CA MET A 1 0.70 -19.85 -8.66
C MET A 1 -0.39 -18.85 -9.00
N SER A 2 -1.56 -19.33 -9.46
CA SER A 2 -2.69 -18.48 -9.81
C SER A 2 -3.39 -17.92 -8.56
N LEU A 3 -3.93 -16.70 -8.66
CA LEU A 3 -4.83 -16.13 -7.66
C LEU A 3 -6.15 -16.91 -7.59
N SER A 4 -6.87 -16.77 -6.48
CA SER A 4 -8.19 -17.38 -6.31
C SER A 4 -9.20 -16.81 -7.32
N ASN A 5 -10.15 -17.64 -7.68
CA ASN A 5 -11.21 -17.26 -8.61
C ASN A 5 -12.58 -17.45 -7.94
N THR A 6 -12.89 -16.60 -6.95
CA THR A 6 -14.17 -16.57 -6.26
C THR A 6 -15.08 -15.48 -6.83
N PRO A 7 -16.38 -15.49 -6.57
CA PRO A 7 -17.28 -14.41 -6.99
C PRO A 7 -16.81 -13.03 -6.54
N ARG A 8 -16.18 -12.91 -5.35
CA ARG A 8 -15.69 -11.63 -4.80
C ARG A 8 -14.37 -11.18 -5.42
N SER A 9 -13.49 -12.12 -5.80
CA SER A 9 -12.18 -11.82 -6.37
C SER A 9 -12.19 -11.73 -7.91
N THR A 10 -13.29 -12.15 -8.56
CA THR A 10 -13.41 -12.15 -10.02
C THR A 10 -13.84 -10.78 -10.53
N LEU A 11 -13.01 -10.17 -11.39
CA LEU A 11 -13.37 -8.92 -12.05
C LEU A 11 -14.40 -9.17 -13.13
N THR A 12 -15.58 -8.53 -13.02
CA THR A 12 -16.68 -8.65 -13.99
C THR A 12 -16.58 -7.64 -15.12
N ARG A 13 -15.97 -6.46 -14.86
CA ARG A 13 -15.80 -5.37 -15.83
C ARG A 13 -14.32 -5.09 -16.08
N LEU A 14 -13.96 -4.84 -17.35
CA LEU A 14 -12.58 -4.58 -17.79
C LEU A 14 -11.63 -5.71 -17.36
N ARG A 15 -12.03 -6.93 -17.72
CA ARG A 15 -11.32 -8.17 -17.33
C ARG A 15 -9.89 -8.22 -17.81
N GLU A 16 -9.57 -7.54 -18.90
CA GLU A 16 -8.21 -7.40 -19.45
C GLU A 16 -7.24 -6.69 -18.50
N ARG A 17 -7.76 -5.97 -17.50
CA ARG A 17 -6.97 -5.32 -16.44
C ARG A 17 -6.71 -6.24 -15.25
N ALA A 18 -7.35 -7.40 -15.20
CA ALA A 18 -7.08 -8.40 -14.17
C ALA A 18 -5.67 -8.96 -14.31
N ARG A 19 -5.03 -9.23 -13.20
CA ARG A 19 -3.81 -10.04 -13.12
C ARG A 19 -4.14 -11.28 -12.31
N SER A 20 -3.68 -12.42 -12.79
CA SER A 20 -3.97 -13.73 -12.19
C SER A 20 -2.75 -14.35 -11.51
N ASP A 21 -1.57 -13.77 -11.68
CA ASP A 21 -0.38 -14.28 -11.04
C ASP A 21 -0.27 -13.75 -9.59
N ARG A 22 0.10 -14.64 -8.68
CA ARG A 22 0.38 -14.30 -7.29
C ARG A 22 1.55 -13.34 -7.14
N ALA A 23 2.51 -13.36 -8.05
CA ALA A 23 3.61 -12.41 -8.10
C ALA A 23 3.12 -10.95 -8.29
N ASP A 24 2.06 -10.74 -9.09
CA ASP A 24 1.46 -9.40 -9.23
C ASP A 24 0.83 -8.92 -7.93
N LEU A 25 0.18 -9.81 -7.16
CA LEU A 25 -0.36 -9.49 -5.83
C LEU A 25 0.76 -9.07 -4.88
N TYR A 26 1.83 -9.85 -4.81
CA TYR A 26 2.97 -9.55 -3.95
C TYR A 26 3.61 -8.22 -4.34
N ALA A 27 3.82 -7.97 -5.64
CA ALA A 27 4.39 -6.72 -6.12
C ALA A 27 3.55 -5.48 -5.73
N VAL A 28 2.22 -5.58 -5.72
CA VAL A 28 1.35 -4.50 -5.26
C VAL A 28 1.45 -4.33 -3.74
N LEU A 29 1.42 -5.43 -2.99
CA LEU A 29 1.48 -5.38 -1.52
C LEU A 29 2.85 -4.91 -1.04
N ASP A 30 3.95 -5.41 -1.63
CA ASP A 30 5.31 -5.09 -1.18
C ASP A 30 5.73 -3.64 -1.51
N ALA A 31 5.11 -3.04 -2.53
CA ALA A 31 5.34 -1.64 -2.87
C ALA A 31 4.54 -0.65 -2.02
N GLY A 32 3.48 -1.09 -1.34
CA GLY A 32 2.59 -0.25 -0.54
C GLY A 32 3.03 -0.17 0.92
N LEU A 33 2.89 0.99 1.54
CA LEU A 33 3.18 1.19 2.97
C LEU A 33 1.91 1.22 3.83
N ILE A 34 0.78 1.52 3.22
CA ILE A 34 -0.53 1.66 3.87
C ILE A 34 -1.54 0.81 3.11
N CYS A 35 -2.32 0.03 3.84
CA CYS A 35 -3.55 -0.55 3.33
C CYS A 35 -4.77 0.10 3.97
N HIS A 36 -5.91 -0.06 3.31
CA HIS A 36 -7.22 0.30 3.85
C HIS A 36 -7.91 -0.97 4.33
N LEU A 37 -8.06 -1.09 5.64
CA LEU A 37 -8.73 -2.21 6.31
C LEU A 37 -10.23 -1.92 6.40
N GLY A 38 -11.02 -2.66 5.63
CA GLY A 38 -12.48 -2.66 5.70
C GLY A 38 -12.99 -3.75 6.63
N LEU A 39 -13.91 -3.38 7.51
CA LEU A 39 -14.60 -4.29 8.44
C LEU A 39 -16.03 -3.80 8.71
N VAL A 40 -16.84 -4.63 9.38
CA VAL A 40 -18.17 -4.24 9.84
C VAL A 40 -18.14 -4.08 11.34
N ARG A 41 -18.57 -2.92 11.84
CA ARG A 41 -18.73 -2.64 13.25
C ARG A 41 -20.15 -2.17 13.53
N ASP A 42 -20.81 -2.81 14.48
CA ASP A 42 -22.19 -2.46 14.88
C ASP A 42 -23.17 -2.40 13.68
N GLY A 43 -22.98 -3.31 12.70
CA GLY A 43 -23.78 -3.38 11.47
C GLY A 43 -23.40 -2.35 10.40
N ALA A 44 -22.45 -1.45 10.65
CA ALA A 44 -21.99 -0.43 9.71
C ALA A 44 -20.60 -0.75 9.15
N PRO A 45 -20.33 -0.45 7.86
CA PRO A 45 -18.99 -0.58 7.29
C PRO A 45 -18.06 0.51 7.85
N VAL A 46 -16.83 0.10 8.20
CA VAL A 46 -15.75 0.98 8.64
C VAL A 46 -14.53 0.70 7.79
N VAL A 47 -13.82 1.75 7.35
CA VAL A 47 -12.56 1.64 6.60
C VAL A 47 -11.50 2.46 7.31
N LEU A 48 -10.37 1.83 7.62
CA LEU A 48 -9.28 2.43 8.38
C LEU A 48 -7.96 2.29 7.60
N PRO A 49 -7.19 3.37 7.39
CA PRO A 49 -5.82 3.26 6.91
C PRO A 49 -4.94 2.68 8.02
N THR A 50 -4.07 1.74 7.67
CA THR A 50 -3.11 1.15 8.61
C THR A 50 -1.85 0.68 7.90
N GLY A 51 -0.70 0.73 8.61
CA GLY A 51 0.52 0.09 8.18
C GLY A 51 0.38 -1.44 8.25
N TYR A 52 1.13 -2.13 7.42
CA TYR A 52 1.10 -3.59 7.33
C TYR A 52 2.44 -4.14 6.86
N ALA A 53 2.61 -5.44 6.91
CA ALA A 53 3.62 -6.17 6.18
C ALA A 53 3.06 -7.44 5.57
N ARG A 54 3.64 -7.89 4.46
CA ARG A 54 3.40 -9.22 3.90
C ARG A 54 4.59 -10.12 4.22
N VAL A 55 4.29 -11.29 4.75
CA VAL A 55 5.26 -12.39 4.88
C VAL A 55 4.61 -13.60 4.19
N ASP A 56 5.26 -14.13 3.19
CA ASP A 56 4.72 -15.22 2.37
C ASP A 56 3.28 -14.93 1.90
N ASP A 57 2.34 -15.78 2.26
CA ASP A 57 0.91 -15.68 1.93
C ASP A 57 0.06 -15.06 3.05
N THR A 58 0.65 -14.23 3.87
CA THR A 58 -0.03 -13.60 5.02
C THR A 58 0.31 -12.11 5.07
N VAL A 59 -0.72 -11.29 5.27
CA VAL A 59 -0.58 -9.88 5.66
C VAL A 59 -0.75 -9.76 7.16
N TYR A 60 0.20 -9.10 7.81
CA TYR A 60 0.18 -8.77 9.21
C TYR A 60 -0.17 -7.30 9.43
N LEU A 61 -1.06 -7.06 10.37
CA LEU A 61 -1.49 -5.76 10.86
C LEU A 61 -1.21 -5.67 12.35
N HIS A 62 -0.96 -4.45 12.86
CA HIS A 62 -0.80 -4.27 14.30
C HIS A 62 -1.58 -3.06 14.80
N GLY A 63 -1.78 -3.02 16.11
CA GLY A 63 -2.35 -1.84 16.76
C GLY A 63 -2.35 -1.96 18.27
N SER A 64 -2.82 -0.91 18.93
CA SER A 64 -2.91 -0.89 20.39
C SER A 64 -4.07 -1.76 20.90
N THR A 65 -3.84 -2.56 21.94
CA THR A 65 -4.89 -3.31 22.63
C THR A 65 -6.03 -2.43 23.15
N GLY A 66 -5.79 -1.13 23.31
CA GLY A 66 -6.80 -0.13 23.69
C GLY A 66 -7.70 0.33 22.54
N ALA A 67 -7.37 0.02 21.28
CA ALA A 67 -8.18 0.44 20.13
C ALA A 67 -9.46 -0.39 20.02
N GLY A 68 -10.61 0.26 20.16
CA GLY A 68 -11.92 -0.40 20.25
C GLY A 68 -12.28 -1.30 19.06
N TYR A 69 -11.84 -0.95 17.83
CA TYR A 69 -12.10 -1.75 16.64
C TYR A 69 -11.28 -3.05 16.58
N LEU A 70 -10.12 -3.10 17.23
CA LEU A 70 -9.28 -4.29 17.25
C LEU A 70 -9.87 -5.42 18.12
N ARG A 71 -10.75 -5.06 19.07
CA ARG A 71 -11.42 -6.07 19.92
C ARG A 71 -12.41 -6.95 19.16
N ILE A 72 -12.93 -6.44 18.04
CA ILE A 72 -13.90 -7.16 17.20
C ILE A 72 -13.27 -7.78 15.96
N LEU A 73 -11.96 -7.63 15.79
CA LEU A 73 -11.28 -8.03 14.56
C LEU A 73 -10.96 -9.53 14.54
N ASP A 74 -10.73 -10.15 15.72
CA ASP A 74 -10.43 -11.58 15.80
C ASP A 74 -11.63 -12.44 15.35
N GLY A 75 -11.40 -13.27 14.34
CA GLY A 75 -12.44 -14.07 13.70
C GLY A 75 -13.35 -13.29 12.74
N ALA A 76 -13.18 -11.96 12.61
CA ALA A 76 -14.04 -11.16 11.75
C ALA A 76 -13.65 -11.25 10.27
N PRO A 77 -14.64 -11.24 9.35
CA PRO A 77 -14.37 -11.05 7.94
C PRO A 77 -13.87 -9.63 7.69
N VAL A 78 -12.82 -9.51 6.88
CA VAL A 78 -12.17 -8.24 6.54
C VAL A 78 -11.90 -8.14 5.05
N CYS A 79 -11.73 -6.90 4.59
CA CYS A 79 -11.27 -6.58 3.25
C CYS A 79 -10.08 -5.63 3.35
N LEU A 80 -8.94 -6.00 2.78
CA LEU A 80 -7.75 -5.15 2.69
C LEU A 80 -7.61 -4.63 1.27
N THR A 81 -7.35 -3.33 1.12
CA THR A 81 -7.08 -2.73 -0.19
C THR A 81 -5.79 -1.95 -0.17
N VAL A 82 -4.92 -2.20 -1.16
CA VAL A 82 -3.73 -1.42 -1.45
C VAL A 82 -3.87 -0.85 -2.85
N THR A 83 -3.57 0.44 -3.03
CA THR A 83 -3.67 1.11 -4.33
C THR A 83 -2.48 2.04 -4.55
N HIS A 84 -1.90 1.94 -5.73
CA HIS A 84 -0.89 2.88 -6.24
C HIS A 84 -1.47 3.65 -7.41
N LEU A 85 -1.42 4.98 -7.33
CA LEU A 85 -1.71 5.85 -8.45
C LEU A 85 -0.41 6.07 -9.24
N ASP A 86 -0.36 5.57 -10.47
CA ASP A 86 0.83 5.61 -11.32
C ASP A 86 0.77 6.74 -12.38
N GLY A 87 -0.40 7.33 -12.59
CA GLY A 87 -0.55 8.47 -13.52
C GLY A 87 -1.99 8.90 -13.75
N ILE A 88 -2.14 10.15 -14.15
CA ILE A 88 -3.41 10.71 -14.63
C ILE A 88 -3.41 10.64 -16.16
N VAL A 89 -4.50 10.14 -16.72
CA VAL A 89 -4.65 9.94 -18.15
C VAL A 89 -5.59 10.99 -18.72
N TYR A 90 -5.03 11.86 -19.52
CA TYR A 90 -5.76 12.90 -20.24
C TYR A 90 -6.11 12.42 -21.64
N ALA A 91 -7.34 12.61 -22.04
CA ALA A 91 -7.82 12.28 -23.37
C ALA A 91 -8.37 13.52 -24.07
N ARG A 92 -8.61 13.43 -25.39
CA ARG A 92 -9.26 14.51 -26.16
C ARG A 92 -10.72 14.70 -25.78
N SER A 93 -11.40 13.63 -25.36
CA SER A 93 -12.74 13.65 -24.81
C SER A 93 -12.71 13.49 -23.29
N VAL A 94 -13.50 14.29 -22.56
CA VAL A 94 -13.63 14.19 -21.09
C VAL A 94 -14.13 12.81 -20.64
N PHE A 95 -14.88 12.12 -21.50
CA PHE A 95 -15.39 10.77 -21.24
C PHE A 95 -14.27 9.72 -21.10
N HIS A 96 -13.13 9.94 -21.77
CA HIS A 96 -11.99 9.02 -21.80
C HIS A 96 -10.87 9.39 -20.81
N HIS A 97 -11.03 10.44 -20.02
CA HIS A 97 -10.11 10.71 -18.90
C HIS A 97 -10.09 9.55 -17.94
N SER A 98 -8.93 9.21 -17.42
CA SER A 98 -8.76 8.03 -16.57
C SER A 98 -7.52 8.16 -15.68
N MET A 99 -7.14 7.08 -15.01
CA MET A 99 -5.91 6.99 -14.25
C MET A 99 -5.19 5.65 -14.53
N ASN A 100 -3.88 5.66 -14.52
CA ASN A 100 -3.05 4.47 -14.44
C ASN A 100 -2.84 4.11 -12.97
N PHE A 101 -3.04 2.85 -12.63
CA PHE A 101 -2.98 2.39 -11.25
C PHE A 101 -2.70 0.90 -11.17
N ARG A 102 -2.22 0.49 -10.01
CA ARG A 102 -2.14 -0.91 -9.56
C ARG A 102 -2.91 -1.02 -8.26
N SER A 103 -3.77 -2.01 -8.14
CA SER A 103 -4.52 -2.24 -6.90
C SER A 103 -4.65 -3.72 -6.58
N ALA A 104 -4.62 -4.04 -5.30
CA ALA A 104 -4.92 -5.35 -4.76
C ALA A 104 -6.08 -5.23 -3.78
N VAL A 105 -7.01 -6.19 -3.84
CA VAL A 105 -8.08 -6.37 -2.87
C VAL A 105 -7.97 -7.78 -2.33
N VAL A 106 -7.86 -7.91 -1.02
CA VAL A 106 -7.74 -9.18 -0.30
C VAL A 106 -8.96 -9.34 0.59
N HIS A 107 -9.65 -10.47 0.47
CA HIS A 107 -10.73 -10.87 1.35
C HIS A 107 -10.24 -11.99 2.26
N GLY A 108 -10.50 -11.88 3.55
CA GLY A 108 -10.08 -12.89 4.52
C GLY A 108 -10.79 -12.76 5.84
N THR A 109 -10.39 -13.63 6.76
CA THR A 109 -10.77 -13.55 8.17
C THR A 109 -9.53 -13.14 8.95
N ALA A 110 -9.63 -12.10 9.75
CA ALA A 110 -8.54 -11.69 10.61
C ALA A 110 -8.40 -12.66 11.78
N ARG A 111 -7.19 -13.07 12.07
CA ARG A 111 -6.83 -13.95 13.19
C ARG A 111 -5.88 -13.20 14.11
N ALA A 112 -6.22 -13.09 15.38
CA ALA A 112 -5.29 -12.59 16.39
C ALA A 112 -4.08 -13.54 16.52
N VAL A 113 -2.88 -12.98 16.51
CA VAL A 113 -1.65 -13.74 16.68
C VAL A 113 -1.39 -13.93 18.17
N ALA A 114 -1.60 -15.16 18.64
CA ALA A 114 -1.41 -15.54 20.04
C ALA A 114 0.01 -16.05 20.34
N ASP A 115 0.66 -16.67 19.34
CA ASP A 115 2.02 -17.17 19.48
C ASP A 115 3.02 -16.04 19.59
N ALA A 116 3.94 -16.13 20.54
CA ALA A 116 4.88 -15.06 20.85
C ALA A 116 5.97 -14.90 19.79
N GLU A 117 6.41 -15.98 19.16
CA GLU A 117 7.44 -15.97 18.12
C GLU A 117 6.85 -15.45 16.81
N GLU A 118 5.63 -15.89 16.43
CA GLU A 118 4.91 -15.34 15.30
C GLU A 118 4.67 -13.84 15.48
N LYS A 119 4.25 -13.41 16.67
CA LYS A 119 4.04 -11.99 16.98
C LYS A 119 5.29 -11.16 16.86
N TRP A 120 6.42 -11.68 17.37
CA TRP A 120 7.72 -11.00 17.27
C TRP A 120 8.13 -10.84 15.81
N SER A 121 8.12 -11.92 15.05
CA SER A 121 8.48 -11.92 13.63
C SER A 121 7.56 -11.03 12.79
N ALA A 122 6.27 -10.99 13.11
CA ALA A 122 5.31 -10.11 12.43
C ALA A 122 5.57 -8.63 12.72
N LEU A 123 5.92 -8.27 13.97
CA LEU A 123 6.29 -6.89 14.33
C LEU A 123 7.60 -6.47 13.67
N GLU A 124 8.59 -7.35 13.62
CA GLU A 124 9.83 -7.13 12.87
C GLU A 124 9.53 -6.87 11.40
N ALA A 125 8.73 -7.74 10.76
CA ALA A 125 8.35 -7.59 9.37
C ALA A 125 7.62 -6.26 9.09
N ILE A 126 6.71 -5.82 9.99
CA ILE A 126 6.00 -4.56 9.85
C ILE A 126 6.97 -3.36 9.97
N VAL A 127 7.90 -3.39 10.91
CA VAL A 127 8.91 -2.34 11.06
C VAL A 127 9.84 -2.29 9.84
N GLU A 128 10.35 -3.43 9.41
CA GLU A 128 11.25 -3.52 8.26
C GLU A 128 10.56 -3.18 6.94
N HIS A 129 9.28 -3.49 6.78
CA HIS A 129 8.52 -3.08 5.61
C HIS A 129 8.32 -1.56 5.56
N LEU A 130 7.97 -0.95 6.68
CA LEU A 130 7.76 0.50 6.78
C LEU A 130 9.08 1.28 6.75
N ALA A 131 10.08 0.80 7.49
CA ALA A 131 11.35 1.47 7.73
C ALA A 131 12.51 0.47 7.71
N PRO A 132 12.96 0.00 6.53
CA PRO A 132 14.01 -1.01 6.39
C PRO A 132 15.29 -0.64 7.14
N GLY A 133 15.86 -1.61 7.88
CA GLY A 133 17.05 -1.44 8.73
C GLY A 133 16.75 -0.86 10.11
N SER A 134 15.50 -0.50 10.40
CA SER A 134 15.15 0.11 11.69
C SER A 134 15.07 -0.90 12.84
N TRP A 135 14.73 -2.16 12.56
CA TRP A 135 14.60 -3.18 13.60
C TRP A 135 15.92 -3.42 14.36
N THR A 136 17.02 -3.44 13.66
CA THR A 136 18.36 -3.60 14.25
C THR A 136 18.94 -2.30 14.80
N HIS A 137 18.49 -1.14 14.28
CA HIS A 137 19.00 0.17 14.68
C HIS A 137 18.35 0.71 15.95
N ALA A 138 17.03 0.53 16.08
CA ALA A 138 16.26 1.04 17.22
C ALA A 138 16.28 0.06 18.41
N ARG A 139 15.95 0.57 19.59
CA ARG A 139 15.73 -0.27 20.77
C ARG A 139 14.57 -1.23 20.54
N GLN A 140 14.78 -2.49 20.85
CA GLN A 140 13.75 -3.53 20.76
C GLN A 140 12.59 -3.28 21.73
N PRO A 141 11.34 -3.71 21.40
CA PRO A 141 10.19 -3.54 22.27
C PRO A 141 10.34 -4.32 23.58
N ASP A 142 9.99 -3.71 24.69
CA ASP A 142 9.95 -4.34 25.98
C ASP A 142 8.65 -5.16 26.19
N ARG A 143 8.57 -5.89 27.33
CA ARG A 143 7.41 -6.73 27.68
C ARG A 143 6.11 -5.93 27.77
N ARG A 144 6.17 -4.69 28.25
CA ARG A 144 4.99 -3.83 28.41
C ARG A 144 4.49 -3.35 27.04
N GLU A 145 5.40 -2.96 26.15
CA GLU A 145 5.10 -2.54 24.80
C GLU A 145 4.51 -3.70 23.98
N LEU A 146 5.09 -4.90 24.10
CA LEU A 146 4.55 -6.10 23.48
C LEU A 146 3.14 -6.46 24.02
N ALA A 147 2.92 -6.35 25.32
CA ALA A 147 1.60 -6.59 25.93
C ALA A 147 0.55 -5.55 25.48
N ALA A 148 0.96 -4.31 25.23
CA ALA A 148 0.08 -3.24 24.74
C ALA A 148 -0.21 -3.30 23.25
N THR A 149 0.47 -4.18 22.50
CA THR A 149 0.33 -4.33 21.05
C THR A 149 -0.38 -5.64 20.72
N VAL A 150 -1.36 -5.58 19.83
CA VAL A 150 -1.97 -6.75 19.20
C VAL A 150 -1.56 -6.83 17.75
N VAL A 151 -1.37 -8.06 17.25
CA VAL A 151 -1.07 -8.36 15.86
C VAL A 151 -2.18 -9.24 15.30
N PHE A 152 -2.59 -8.96 14.06
CA PHE A 152 -3.54 -9.76 13.30
C PHE A 152 -2.90 -10.26 12.02
N ALA A 153 -3.22 -11.51 11.68
CA ALA A 153 -2.85 -12.17 10.44
C ALA A 153 -4.06 -12.31 9.52
N VAL A 154 -3.91 -12.00 8.24
CA VAL A 154 -4.92 -12.19 7.19
C VAL A 154 -4.28 -12.95 6.04
N GLY A 155 -4.79 -14.13 5.74
CA GLY A 155 -4.28 -14.94 4.63
C GLY A 155 -4.64 -14.37 3.26
N LEU A 156 -3.77 -14.60 2.27
CA LEU A 156 -3.91 -14.11 0.89
C LEU A 156 -4.60 -15.13 -0.04
N ALA A 157 -5.37 -16.08 0.49
CA ALA A 157 -6.01 -17.13 -0.29
C ALA A 157 -7.06 -16.57 -1.27
N GLU A 158 -7.76 -15.49 -0.90
CA GLU A 158 -8.77 -14.86 -1.72
C GLU A 158 -8.38 -13.40 -2.01
N ALA A 159 -7.88 -13.17 -3.23
CA ALA A 159 -7.40 -11.85 -3.64
C ALA A 159 -7.67 -11.59 -5.12
N SER A 160 -7.75 -10.31 -5.47
CA SER A 160 -7.77 -9.83 -6.85
C SER A 160 -6.77 -8.72 -7.05
N VAL A 161 -6.20 -8.67 -8.25
CA VAL A 161 -5.28 -7.60 -8.67
C VAL A 161 -5.81 -6.97 -9.94
N LYS A 162 -5.82 -5.64 -9.97
CA LYS A 162 -6.23 -4.86 -11.14
C LYS A 162 -5.16 -3.84 -11.48
N VAL A 163 -4.74 -3.85 -12.76
CA VAL A 163 -3.71 -2.95 -13.27
C VAL A 163 -4.21 -2.25 -14.52
N ARG A 164 -4.09 -0.94 -14.57
CA ARG A 164 -4.24 -0.15 -15.78
C ARG A 164 -2.96 0.62 -16.04
N THR A 165 -2.46 0.50 -17.26
CA THR A 165 -1.30 1.22 -17.77
C THR A 165 -1.57 1.72 -19.18
N GLY A 166 -0.78 2.69 -19.65
CA GLY A 166 -0.82 3.14 -21.03
C GLY A 166 -1.65 4.40 -21.28
N PRO A 167 -1.76 4.80 -22.55
CA PRO A 167 -2.41 6.03 -22.98
C PRO A 167 -3.94 5.98 -22.81
N PRO A 168 -4.66 7.08 -23.10
CA PRO A 168 -6.11 7.05 -23.19
C PRO A 168 -6.59 6.13 -24.30
N SER A 169 -7.78 5.55 -24.12
CA SER A 169 -8.55 4.98 -25.22
C SER A 169 -9.35 6.13 -25.84
N GLU A 170 -9.21 6.35 -27.14
CA GLU A 170 -9.83 7.50 -27.82
C GLU A 170 -10.59 7.04 -29.06
N GLU A 171 -11.67 7.74 -29.39
CA GLU A 171 -12.41 7.51 -30.60
C GLU A 171 -11.69 8.09 -31.82
N ALA A 172 -11.85 7.46 -32.99
CA ALA A 172 -11.18 7.88 -34.21
C ALA A 172 -11.55 9.32 -34.60
N ASP A 173 -12.76 9.75 -34.38
CA ASP A 173 -13.27 11.08 -34.69
C ASP A 173 -12.62 12.15 -33.79
N ASP A 174 -12.41 11.86 -32.51
CA ASP A 174 -11.71 12.75 -31.57
C ASP A 174 -10.24 12.91 -31.97
N ILE A 175 -9.61 11.85 -32.44
CA ILE A 175 -8.23 11.87 -32.94
C ILE A 175 -8.17 12.72 -34.23
N ALA A 176 -9.08 12.49 -35.17
CA ALA A 176 -9.12 13.19 -36.46
C ALA A 176 -9.40 14.70 -36.30
N ALA A 177 -10.25 15.09 -35.35
CA ALA A 177 -10.54 16.48 -35.04
C ALA A 177 -9.32 17.26 -34.54
N GLY A 178 -8.34 16.58 -33.92
CA GLY A 178 -7.10 17.18 -33.45
C GLY A 178 -7.26 18.31 -32.43
N GLY A 179 -6.30 19.20 -32.34
CA GLY A 179 -6.37 20.45 -31.57
C GLY A 179 -6.36 20.33 -30.04
N ARG A 180 -6.39 19.11 -29.47
CA ARG A 180 -6.33 18.85 -28.02
C ARG A 180 -5.20 17.88 -27.70
N TRP A 181 -4.45 18.17 -26.66
CA TRP A 181 -3.43 17.27 -26.16
C TRP A 181 -4.06 16.06 -25.44
N ALA A 182 -3.48 14.88 -25.63
CA ALA A 182 -3.83 13.65 -24.91
C ALA A 182 -2.55 12.91 -24.51
N GLY A 183 -2.55 12.30 -23.34
CA GLY A 183 -1.37 11.61 -22.83
C GLY A 183 -1.51 11.23 -21.36
N VAL A 184 -0.39 10.88 -20.75
CA VAL A 184 -0.30 10.49 -19.34
C VAL A 184 0.61 11.48 -18.60
N LEU A 185 0.11 12.02 -17.49
CA LEU A 185 0.91 12.71 -16.49
C LEU A 185 1.30 11.68 -15.41
N PRO A 186 2.57 11.23 -15.37
CA PRO A 186 3.00 10.24 -14.36
C PRO A 186 2.88 10.79 -12.94
N VAL A 187 2.45 9.92 -12.01
CA VAL A 187 2.45 10.18 -10.57
C VAL A 187 3.49 9.27 -9.93
N ARG A 188 4.28 9.80 -9.01
CA ARG A 188 5.33 9.06 -8.28
C ARG A 188 5.31 9.44 -6.82
N THR A 189 5.36 8.45 -5.94
CA THR A 189 5.63 8.65 -4.53
C THR A 189 7.14 8.65 -4.33
N VAL A 190 7.69 9.67 -3.69
CA VAL A 190 9.12 9.79 -3.40
C VAL A 190 9.32 10.14 -1.93
N PHE A 191 10.43 9.67 -1.36
CA PHE A 191 10.87 10.11 -0.04
C PHE A 191 11.62 11.43 -0.17
N GLY A 192 11.30 12.39 0.71
CA GLY A 192 11.97 13.69 0.78
C GLY A 192 13.27 13.64 1.59
N THR A 193 13.89 14.81 1.75
CA THR A 193 15.04 14.98 2.64
C THR A 193 14.63 14.68 4.08
N PRO A 194 15.41 13.86 4.83
CA PRO A 194 15.12 13.59 6.24
C PRO A 194 15.21 14.85 7.10
N GLU A 195 14.27 14.97 8.02
CA GLU A 195 14.23 16.03 9.02
C GLU A 195 14.51 15.46 10.40
N SER A 196 15.58 15.94 11.06
CA SER A 196 15.94 15.47 12.39
C SER A 196 14.94 15.96 13.45
N CYS A 197 14.61 15.09 14.41
CA CYS A 197 13.83 15.46 15.58
C CYS A 197 14.56 16.55 16.38
N PRO A 198 13.88 17.53 17.00
CA PRO A 198 14.52 18.57 17.79
C PRO A 198 15.39 18.09 18.97
N THR A 199 15.17 16.85 19.41
CA THR A 199 15.95 16.22 20.50
C THR A 199 17.21 15.50 20.03
N VAL A 200 17.43 15.43 18.71
CA VAL A 200 18.67 14.86 18.16
C VAL A 200 19.81 15.88 18.33
N PRO A 201 20.95 15.50 18.90
CA PRO A 201 22.10 16.38 19.06
C PRO A 201 22.53 17.00 17.71
N ALA A 202 22.97 18.27 17.76
CA ALA A 202 23.49 18.94 16.58
C ALA A 202 24.71 18.19 16.03
N GLY A 203 24.69 17.89 14.74
CA GLY A 203 25.77 17.15 14.06
C GLY A 203 25.64 15.62 14.09
N GLU A 204 24.63 15.08 14.76
CA GLU A 204 24.35 13.64 14.69
C GLU A 204 23.92 13.27 13.24
N PRO A 205 24.60 12.33 12.59
CA PRO A 205 24.32 12.01 11.19
C PRO A 205 23.02 11.22 11.04
N VAL A 206 22.31 11.46 9.94
CA VAL A 206 21.18 10.61 9.54
C VAL A 206 21.69 9.21 9.22
N PRO A 207 21.11 8.15 9.79
CA PRO A 207 21.55 6.78 9.56
C PRO A 207 21.46 6.36 8.08
N GLY A 208 22.43 5.55 7.63
CA GLY A 208 22.51 5.10 6.23
C GLY A 208 21.25 4.40 5.72
N HIS A 209 20.58 3.60 6.56
CA HIS A 209 19.34 2.92 6.17
C HIS A 209 18.19 3.90 5.88
N VAL A 210 18.15 5.08 6.51
CA VAL A 210 17.20 6.15 6.20
C VAL A 210 17.58 6.83 4.89
N LEU A 211 18.85 7.17 4.68
CA LEU A 211 19.33 7.82 3.47
C LEU A 211 19.15 6.95 2.22
N ASN A 212 19.31 5.64 2.36
CA ASN A 212 19.14 4.68 1.24
C ASN A 212 17.70 4.61 0.70
N ARG A 213 16.71 5.17 1.40
CA ARG A 213 15.34 5.27 0.90
C ARG A 213 15.11 6.43 -0.06
N ILE A 214 16.01 7.41 -0.06
CA ILE A 214 15.90 8.55 -0.95
C ILE A 214 16.41 8.08 -2.31
N PRO A 215 15.56 8.11 -3.37
CA PRO A 215 16.05 7.78 -4.69
C PRO A 215 17.22 8.70 -5.04
N SER A 216 18.31 8.16 -5.55
CA SER A 216 19.34 8.94 -6.23
C SER A 216 18.71 9.53 -7.49
N VAL A 217 18.05 10.69 -7.37
CA VAL A 217 17.55 11.41 -8.53
C VAL A 217 18.77 11.98 -9.24
N PRO A 218 19.01 11.63 -10.53
CA PRO A 218 20.02 12.32 -11.30
C PRO A 218 19.67 13.81 -11.30
N ALA A 219 20.62 14.66 -10.96
CA ALA A 219 20.47 16.11 -10.78
C ALA A 219 19.90 16.87 -12.00
N SER A 220 19.60 16.21 -13.11
CA SER A 220 19.17 16.80 -14.37
C SER A 220 17.67 16.98 -14.56
N ASN A 221 16.79 16.59 -13.62
CA ASN A 221 15.33 16.65 -13.81
C ASN A 221 14.54 17.34 -12.68
N VAL A 222 15.18 18.10 -11.83
CA VAL A 222 14.48 19.00 -10.91
C VAL A 222 14.49 20.40 -11.53
N SER A 223 13.65 20.63 -12.52
CA SER A 223 13.27 21.99 -12.89
C SER A 223 12.49 22.55 -11.71
N SER A 224 13.12 23.49 -11.02
CA SER A 224 12.58 24.29 -9.92
C SER A 224 11.45 25.20 -10.43
N ASN A 225 10.26 24.64 -10.61
CA ASN A 225 9.04 25.39 -10.86
C ASN A 225 7.89 24.77 -10.08
N ILE A 226 8.02 24.76 -8.75
CA ILE A 226 6.82 24.70 -7.88
C ILE A 226 6.52 26.15 -7.51
N ILE A 227 5.74 26.82 -8.33
CA ILE A 227 5.01 28.01 -7.91
C ILE A 227 3.78 27.48 -7.19
N LEU A 228 3.79 27.49 -5.87
CA LEU A 228 2.58 27.37 -5.07
C LEU A 228 1.84 28.70 -5.13
N PRO A 229 0.51 28.71 -5.32
CA PRO A 229 -0.30 29.92 -5.25
C PRO A 229 -0.35 30.47 -3.83
#